data_9149b39a483ef23e64308e54712da7f0
#
_entry.id   9149b39a483ef23e64308e54712da7f0
#
_cell.length_a   1.000
_cell.length_b   1.000
_cell.length_c   1.000
_cell.angle_alpha   90.00
_cell.angle_beta   90.00
_cell.angle_gamma   90.00
#
_symmetry.space_group_name_H-M   'P 1'
#
loop_
_entity.id
_entity.type
_entity.pdbx_description
1 polymer ?
#
loop_
_entity_poly.entity_id
_entity_poly.type
_entity_poly.pdbx_seq_one_letter_code
_entity_poly.pdbx_strand_id
1 'polypeptide(L)'
;MAKILIVQAHPDGAERHLCHALADAYAEGGQDGGHGVSRLELGRMDIPFLTSQKEQEEGVVGPAIREAQDLIGAADHIVFVFPLWLGGMPALLKAFFEQVARPGFAYDLGKSSLRSGLLRGKSARIVITMGMPAFVYRLYYGSHSLKAMKIGILRFVGIAPIRSTLIGMVGSKRFDGGYWLDKMRRLGRMAK
;
A
#
# COMPACT_ATOMS: atom_id res chain seq x y z
N MET A 1 -7.73 14.52 14.04
CA MET A 1 -7.31 13.13 14.36
C MET A 1 -7.71 12.26 13.19
N ALA A 2 -6.81 11.49 12.61
CA ALA A 2 -7.08 10.62 11.45
C ALA A 2 -6.89 9.15 11.84
N LYS A 3 -7.57 8.24 11.15
CA LYS A 3 -7.33 6.79 11.23
C LYS A 3 -6.37 6.39 10.11
N ILE A 4 -5.16 5.96 10.46
CA ILE A 4 -4.11 5.56 9.54
C ILE A 4 -4.07 4.03 9.48
N LEU A 5 -4.13 3.47 8.28
CA LEU A 5 -3.85 2.06 8.04
C LEU A 5 -2.50 1.92 7.35
N ILE A 6 -1.59 1.14 7.93
CA ILE A 6 -0.30 0.83 7.32
C ILE A 6 -0.36 -0.61 6.79
N VAL A 7 -0.25 -0.75 5.48
CA VAL A 7 -0.15 -2.03 4.77
C VAL A 7 1.33 -2.28 4.47
N GLN A 8 1.97 -3.05 5.32
CA GLN A 8 3.34 -3.51 5.13
C GLN A 8 3.29 -4.74 4.21
N ALA A 9 3.84 -4.61 3.02
CA ALA A 9 3.68 -5.58 1.94
C ALA A 9 5.03 -6.18 1.45
N HIS A 10 6.00 -6.30 2.36
CA HIS A 10 7.16 -7.16 2.12
C HIS A 10 6.70 -8.61 2.24
N PRO A 11 6.96 -9.50 1.23
CA PRO A 11 6.46 -10.87 1.26
C PRO A 11 7.04 -11.74 2.38
N ASP A 12 8.27 -11.44 2.82
CA ASP A 12 8.89 -12.14 3.92
C ASP A 12 8.34 -11.63 5.26
N GLY A 13 7.52 -12.44 5.90
CA GLY A 13 6.99 -12.17 7.24
C GLY A 13 7.84 -12.76 8.38
N ALA A 14 8.90 -13.52 8.07
CA ALA A 14 9.77 -14.16 9.06
C ALA A 14 10.92 -13.23 9.50
N GLU A 15 11.54 -12.53 8.55
CA GLU A 15 12.67 -11.65 8.82
C GLU A 15 12.29 -10.17 8.72
N ARG A 16 13.03 -9.34 9.47
CA ARG A 16 12.82 -7.89 9.45
C ARG A 16 13.66 -7.23 8.36
N HIS A 17 13.00 -6.55 7.46
CA HIS A 17 13.58 -5.79 6.36
C HIS A 17 13.36 -4.28 6.52
N LEU A 18 14.00 -3.47 5.67
CA LEU A 18 13.82 -2.01 5.67
C LEU A 18 12.34 -1.59 5.58
N CYS A 19 11.52 -2.31 4.81
CA CYS A 19 10.08 -2.01 4.70
C CYS A 19 9.37 -2.10 6.05
N HIS A 20 9.74 -3.04 6.91
CA HIS A 20 9.20 -3.15 8.27
C HIS A 20 9.61 -1.94 9.11
N ALA A 21 10.90 -1.58 9.11
CA ALA A 21 11.40 -0.44 9.86
C ALA A 21 10.77 0.89 9.41
N LEU A 22 10.54 1.07 8.09
CA LEU A 22 9.85 2.24 7.55
C LEU A 22 8.38 2.30 7.98
N ALA A 23 7.70 1.14 8.00
CA ALA A 23 6.32 1.03 8.47
C ALA A 23 6.23 1.33 9.97
N ASP A 24 7.19 0.82 10.78
CA ASP A 24 7.28 1.13 12.21
C ASP A 24 7.49 2.62 12.46
N ALA A 25 8.45 3.22 11.79
CA ALA A 25 8.73 4.64 11.93
C ALA A 25 7.54 5.52 11.52
N TYR A 26 6.78 5.11 10.50
CA TYR A 26 5.55 5.81 10.13
C TYR A 26 4.47 5.65 11.21
N ALA A 27 4.32 4.45 11.79
CA ALA A 27 3.38 4.18 12.88
C ALA A 27 3.70 5.00 14.14
N GLU A 28 4.97 5.00 14.57
CA GLU A 28 5.46 5.82 15.69
C GLU A 28 5.09 7.30 15.47
N GLY A 29 5.42 7.84 14.29
CA GLY A 29 5.08 9.23 13.97
C GLY A 29 3.57 9.48 13.95
N GLY A 30 2.75 8.53 13.48
CA GLY A 30 1.30 8.62 13.49
C GLY A 30 0.74 8.69 14.92
N GLN A 31 1.23 7.84 15.80
CA GLN A 31 0.85 7.83 17.22
C GLN A 31 1.28 9.13 17.92
N ASP A 32 2.52 9.59 17.69
CA ASP A 32 3.03 10.88 18.20
C ASP A 32 2.18 12.07 17.70
N GLY A 33 1.60 11.98 16.52
CA GLY A 33 0.68 12.96 15.95
C GLY A 33 -0.74 12.88 16.47
N GLY A 34 -1.04 11.96 17.42
CA GLY A 34 -2.37 11.75 17.98
C GLY A 34 -3.33 11.04 17.02
N HIS A 35 -2.83 10.31 16.01
CA HIS A 35 -3.65 9.54 15.08
C HIS A 35 -3.87 8.11 15.58
N GLY A 36 -5.02 7.50 15.23
CA GLY A 36 -5.26 6.07 15.40
C GLY A 36 -4.50 5.30 14.32
N VAL A 37 -3.66 4.33 14.69
CA VAL A 37 -2.84 3.57 13.75
C VAL A 37 -3.19 2.09 13.81
N SER A 38 -3.58 1.52 12.67
CA SER A 38 -3.77 0.09 12.44
C SER A 38 -2.75 -0.44 11.43
N ARG A 39 -2.48 -1.74 11.46
CA ARG A 39 -1.46 -2.37 10.61
C ARG A 39 -1.96 -3.66 10.00
N LEU A 40 -1.52 -3.92 8.76
CA LEU A 40 -1.61 -5.20 8.07
C LEU A 40 -0.20 -5.59 7.61
N GLU A 41 0.22 -6.79 7.95
CA GLU A 41 1.50 -7.37 7.52
C GLU A 41 1.21 -8.50 6.53
N LEU A 42 1.28 -8.20 5.23
CA LEU A 42 0.84 -9.14 4.18
C LEU A 42 1.68 -10.42 4.15
N GLY A 43 2.96 -10.35 4.52
CA GLY A 43 3.83 -11.54 4.59
C GLY A 43 3.42 -12.57 5.65
N ARG A 44 2.47 -12.22 6.54
CA ARG A 44 1.93 -13.12 7.56
C ARG A 44 0.47 -13.48 7.32
N MET A 45 -0.12 -12.97 6.24
CA MET A 45 -1.51 -13.24 5.90
C MET A 45 -1.61 -14.39 4.90
N ASP A 46 -2.63 -15.21 5.05
CA ASP A 46 -3.04 -16.15 4.01
C ASP A 46 -3.83 -15.39 2.93
N ILE A 47 -3.20 -15.18 1.78
CA ILE A 47 -3.77 -14.44 0.65
C ILE A 47 -3.80 -15.37 -0.57
N PRO A 48 -4.93 -16.01 -0.87
CA PRO A 48 -5.04 -16.87 -2.03
C PRO A 48 -4.99 -16.05 -3.33
N PHE A 49 -4.49 -16.67 -4.40
CA PHE A 49 -4.61 -16.07 -5.73
C PHE A 49 -6.05 -16.12 -6.21
N LEU A 50 -6.49 -15.04 -6.85
CA LEU A 50 -7.76 -15.02 -7.56
C LEU A 50 -7.64 -15.84 -8.84
N THR A 51 -8.55 -16.80 -9.06
CA THR A 51 -8.42 -17.77 -10.15
C THR A 51 -9.49 -17.61 -11.25
N SER A 52 -10.57 -16.88 -10.99
CA SER A 52 -11.64 -16.69 -11.98
C SER A 52 -12.41 -15.38 -11.77
N GLN A 53 -13.04 -14.89 -12.85
CA GLN A 53 -13.96 -13.75 -12.78
C GLN A 53 -15.16 -14.05 -11.86
N LYS A 54 -15.69 -15.26 -11.91
CA LYS A 54 -16.80 -15.68 -11.05
C LYS A 54 -16.44 -15.59 -9.57
N GLU A 55 -15.22 -16.02 -9.21
CA GLU A 55 -14.72 -15.88 -7.84
C GLU A 55 -14.61 -14.39 -7.45
N GLN A 56 -14.14 -13.52 -8.35
CA GLN A 56 -14.03 -12.10 -8.10
C GLN A 56 -15.40 -11.43 -7.85
N GLU A 57 -16.39 -11.78 -8.62
CA GLU A 57 -17.70 -11.12 -8.61
C GLU A 57 -18.65 -11.70 -7.55
N GLU A 58 -18.65 -13.02 -7.36
CA GLU A 58 -19.61 -13.75 -6.52
C GLU A 58 -18.96 -14.48 -5.34
N GLY A 59 -17.63 -14.63 -5.34
CA GLY A 59 -16.92 -15.42 -4.34
C GLY A 59 -16.93 -14.75 -2.95
N VAL A 60 -17.00 -15.59 -1.93
CA VAL A 60 -16.90 -15.16 -0.54
C VAL A 60 -15.43 -14.95 -0.15
N VAL A 61 -15.10 -13.78 0.36
CA VAL A 61 -13.74 -13.49 0.85
C VAL A 61 -13.50 -14.20 2.19
N GLY A 62 -12.28 -14.72 2.36
CA GLY A 62 -11.87 -15.34 3.62
C GLY A 62 -11.78 -14.34 4.79
N PRO A 63 -11.69 -14.84 6.04
CA PRO A 63 -11.70 -13.97 7.24
C PRO A 63 -10.60 -12.91 7.24
N ALA A 64 -9.37 -13.26 6.85
CA ALA A 64 -8.24 -12.32 6.79
C ALA A 64 -8.47 -11.19 5.79
N ILE A 65 -9.09 -11.49 4.64
CA ILE A 65 -9.44 -10.47 3.64
C ILE A 65 -10.62 -9.62 4.12
N ARG A 66 -11.58 -10.19 4.85
CA ARG A 66 -12.69 -9.45 5.44
C ARG A 66 -12.17 -8.44 6.47
N GLU A 67 -11.30 -8.86 7.37
CA GLU A 67 -10.65 -7.97 8.34
C GLU A 67 -9.89 -6.83 7.63
N ALA A 68 -9.16 -7.15 6.55
CA ALA A 68 -8.48 -6.14 5.75
C ALA A 68 -9.45 -5.15 5.11
N GLN A 69 -10.60 -5.60 4.61
CA GLN A 69 -11.67 -4.74 4.09
C GLN A 69 -12.21 -3.81 5.19
N ASP A 70 -12.46 -4.33 6.38
CA ASP A 70 -12.95 -3.52 7.51
C ASP A 70 -11.96 -2.44 7.91
N LEU A 71 -10.66 -2.78 8.01
CA LEU A 71 -9.59 -1.82 8.30
C LEU A 71 -9.44 -0.76 7.19
N ILE A 72 -9.50 -1.16 5.92
CA ILE A 72 -9.49 -0.23 4.78
C ILE A 72 -10.72 0.67 4.82
N GLY A 73 -11.90 0.10 5.09
CA GLY A 73 -13.15 0.83 5.20
C GLY A 73 -13.11 1.90 6.31
N ALA A 74 -12.50 1.58 7.44
CA ALA A 74 -12.39 2.49 8.59
C ALA A 74 -11.30 3.57 8.46
N ALA A 75 -10.30 3.38 7.59
CA ALA A 75 -9.15 4.28 7.47
C ALA A 75 -9.48 5.57 6.72
N ASP A 76 -8.89 6.70 7.14
CA ASP A 76 -8.88 7.97 6.43
C ASP A 76 -7.64 8.09 5.52
N HIS A 77 -6.54 7.46 5.94
CA HIS A 77 -5.26 7.48 5.23
C HIS A 77 -4.63 6.08 5.20
N ILE A 78 -4.22 5.62 4.01
CA ILE A 78 -3.64 4.29 3.83
C ILE A 78 -2.20 4.41 3.32
N VAL A 79 -1.28 3.72 3.98
CA VAL A 79 0.14 3.72 3.62
C VAL A 79 0.55 2.33 3.16
N PHE A 80 1.01 2.21 1.92
CA PHE A 80 1.53 0.96 1.36
C PHE A 80 3.05 1.01 1.35
N VAL A 81 3.72 0.06 2.00
CA VAL A 81 5.18 -0.02 2.06
C VAL A 81 5.64 -1.35 1.49
N PHE A 82 6.41 -1.32 0.39
CA PHE A 82 6.86 -2.54 -0.30
C PHE A 82 8.16 -2.36 -1.06
N PRO A 83 8.91 -3.46 -1.32
CA PRO A 83 10.08 -3.45 -2.17
C PRO A 83 9.70 -3.50 -3.64
N LEU A 84 10.48 -2.83 -4.49
CA LEU A 84 10.36 -2.96 -5.94
C LEU A 84 11.03 -4.26 -6.40
N TRP A 85 10.25 -5.23 -6.87
CA TRP A 85 10.75 -6.49 -7.42
C TRP A 85 10.43 -6.59 -8.90
N LEU A 86 11.44 -6.87 -9.73
CA LEU A 86 11.30 -6.96 -11.19
C LEU A 86 10.54 -5.77 -11.81
N GLY A 87 10.82 -4.54 -11.31
CA GLY A 87 10.18 -3.32 -11.80
C GLY A 87 8.74 -3.10 -11.31
N GLY A 88 8.20 -4.02 -10.50
CA GLY A 88 6.81 -4.05 -10.04
C GLY A 88 6.64 -4.15 -8.52
N MET A 89 5.38 -4.16 -8.09
CA MET A 89 5.03 -4.56 -6.73
C MET A 89 5.22 -6.08 -6.59
N PRO A 90 5.51 -6.60 -5.38
CA PRO A 90 5.52 -8.04 -5.13
C PRO A 90 4.18 -8.70 -5.52
N ALA A 91 4.22 -9.95 -6.01
CA ALA A 91 3.03 -10.70 -6.40
C ALA A 91 2.01 -10.81 -5.25
N LEU A 92 2.49 -10.94 -4.01
CA LEU A 92 1.65 -10.95 -2.82
C LEU A 92 0.80 -9.68 -2.67
N LEU A 93 1.39 -8.50 -2.91
CA LEU A 93 0.64 -7.24 -2.85
C LEU A 93 -0.39 -7.15 -3.99
N LYS A 94 -0.08 -7.69 -5.16
CA LYS A 94 -1.04 -7.73 -6.27
C LYS A 94 -2.19 -8.69 -5.94
N ALA A 95 -1.91 -9.89 -5.42
CA ALA A 95 -2.93 -10.84 -4.97
C ALA A 95 -3.82 -10.23 -3.87
N PHE A 96 -3.23 -9.50 -2.92
CA PHE A 96 -3.98 -8.77 -1.90
C PHE A 96 -4.98 -7.78 -2.52
N PHE A 97 -4.55 -6.96 -3.48
CA PHE A 97 -5.46 -6.04 -4.15
C PHE A 97 -6.58 -6.76 -4.90
N GLU A 98 -6.30 -7.87 -5.56
CA GLU A 98 -7.30 -8.67 -6.26
C GLU A 98 -8.34 -9.27 -5.31
N GLN A 99 -7.90 -9.73 -4.14
CA GLN A 99 -8.79 -10.27 -3.13
C GLN A 99 -9.60 -9.19 -2.39
N VAL A 100 -9.00 -8.06 -2.06
CA VAL A 100 -9.66 -7.00 -1.30
C VAL A 100 -10.59 -6.15 -2.18
N ALA A 101 -10.18 -5.85 -3.42
CA ALA A 101 -10.95 -4.97 -4.29
C ALA A 101 -12.11 -5.71 -4.97
N ARG A 102 -13.09 -6.15 -4.18
CA ARG A 102 -14.29 -6.82 -4.65
C ARG A 102 -15.41 -5.83 -5.01
N PRO A 103 -16.32 -6.22 -5.93
CA PRO A 103 -17.56 -5.48 -6.14
C PRO A 103 -18.37 -5.33 -4.84
N GLY A 104 -19.04 -4.20 -4.69
CA GLY A 104 -19.80 -3.88 -3.48
C GLY A 104 -18.97 -3.35 -2.32
N PHE A 105 -17.65 -3.62 -2.29
CA PHE A 105 -16.73 -3.01 -1.31
C PHE A 105 -15.88 -1.90 -1.93
N ALA A 106 -15.14 -2.20 -2.99
CA ALA A 106 -14.19 -1.26 -3.57
C ALA A 106 -14.76 -0.50 -4.77
N TYR A 107 -15.65 -1.11 -5.51
CA TYR A 107 -16.30 -0.52 -6.68
C TYR A 107 -17.69 -1.10 -6.94
N ASP A 108 -18.47 -0.38 -7.74
CA ASP A 108 -19.83 -0.72 -8.15
C ASP A 108 -19.83 -1.15 -9.64
N LEU A 109 -20.26 -2.38 -9.92
CA LEU A 109 -20.35 -2.92 -11.29
C LEU A 109 -21.38 -2.18 -12.16
N GLY A 110 -22.43 -1.62 -11.57
CA GLY A 110 -23.49 -0.91 -12.28
C GLY A 110 -23.12 0.51 -12.74
N LYS A 111 -21.91 1.00 -12.41
CA LYS A 111 -21.47 2.35 -12.74
C LYS A 111 -20.28 2.36 -13.69
N SER A 112 -20.14 3.44 -14.47
CA SER A 112 -18.95 3.64 -15.30
C SER A 112 -17.69 3.69 -14.45
N SER A 113 -16.55 3.22 -14.99
CA SER A 113 -15.27 3.10 -14.29
C SER A 113 -14.82 4.38 -13.57
N LEU A 114 -15.14 5.55 -14.08
CA LEU A 114 -14.83 6.85 -13.47
C LEU A 114 -15.67 7.17 -12.23
N ARG A 115 -16.81 6.52 -12.05
CA ARG A 115 -17.76 6.75 -10.95
C ARG A 115 -17.98 5.53 -10.05
N SER A 116 -17.38 4.39 -10.38
CA SER A 116 -17.59 3.10 -9.68
C SER A 116 -16.92 3.05 -8.31
N GLY A 117 -15.84 3.80 -8.06
CA GLY A 117 -15.06 3.70 -6.83
C GLY A 117 -15.85 4.06 -5.57
N LEU A 118 -15.86 3.15 -4.60
CA LEU A 118 -16.60 3.26 -3.34
C LEU A 118 -15.73 3.73 -2.16
N LEU A 119 -14.38 3.74 -2.29
CA LEU A 119 -13.44 4.13 -1.25
C LEU A 119 -13.07 5.63 -1.31
N ARG A 120 -14.04 6.48 -1.61
CA ARG A 120 -13.88 7.93 -1.69
C ARG A 120 -13.65 8.55 -0.30
N GLY A 121 -13.04 9.73 -0.28
CA GLY A 121 -12.73 10.45 0.96
C GLY A 121 -11.45 9.98 1.65
N LYS A 122 -10.83 8.91 1.14
CA LYS A 122 -9.57 8.39 1.67
C LYS A 122 -8.38 8.90 0.87
N SER A 123 -7.25 9.11 1.54
CA SER A 123 -5.98 9.44 0.92
C SER A 123 -5.00 8.27 1.02
N ALA A 124 -3.96 8.25 0.19
CA ALA A 124 -2.94 7.22 0.28
C ALA A 124 -1.51 7.73 0.10
N ARG A 125 -0.56 6.99 0.68
CA ARG A 125 0.87 7.10 0.40
C ARG A 125 1.42 5.75 -0.05
N ILE A 126 2.26 5.78 -1.09
CA ILE A 126 2.99 4.62 -1.59
C ILE A 126 4.47 4.82 -1.29
N VAL A 127 5.06 3.94 -0.50
CA VAL A 127 6.49 3.93 -0.17
C VAL A 127 7.11 2.73 -0.85
N ILE A 128 8.05 2.98 -1.77
CA ILE A 128 8.71 1.93 -2.55
C ILE A 128 10.21 1.97 -2.28
N THR A 129 10.77 0.84 -1.83
CA THR A 129 12.21 0.66 -1.65
C THR A 129 12.81 -0.06 -2.85
N MET A 130 14.03 0.32 -3.26
CA MET A 130 14.71 -0.30 -4.40
C MET A 130 16.23 -0.19 -4.29
N GLY A 131 16.95 -1.16 -4.83
CA GLY A 131 18.42 -1.12 -4.90
C GLY A 131 18.95 -0.11 -5.92
N MET A 132 18.22 0.12 -7.01
CA MET A 132 18.62 1.11 -8.03
C MET A 132 18.37 2.56 -7.55
N PRO A 133 19.05 3.55 -8.16
CA PRO A 133 18.75 4.96 -7.89
C PRO A 133 17.31 5.31 -8.30
N ALA A 134 16.60 6.06 -7.45
CA ALA A 134 15.19 6.41 -7.69
C ALA A 134 14.97 7.23 -8.98
N PHE A 135 15.97 8.01 -9.43
CA PHE A 135 15.88 8.75 -10.70
C PHE A 135 15.91 7.80 -11.90
N VAL A 136 16.67 6.69 -11.86
CA VAL A 136 16.68 5.66 -12.91
C VAL A 136 15.30 5.03 -13.03
N TYR A 137 14.69 4.66 -11.91
CA TYR A 137 13.31 4.16 -11.90
C TYR A 137 12.31 5.15 -12.51
N ARG A 138 12.50 6.46 -12.24
CA ARG A 138 11.60 7.50 -12.79
C ARG A 138 11.80 7.72 -14.28
N LEU A 139 13.03 7.84 -14.73
CA LEU A 139 13.34 8.27 -16.09
C LEU A 139 13.41 7.09 -17.06
N TYR A 140 14.18 6.05 -16.74
CA TYR A 140 14.37 4.90 -17.62
C TYR A 140 13.18 3.94 -17.57
N TYR A 141 12.73 3.57 -16.37
CA TYR A 141 11.57 2.68 -16.19
C TYR A 141 10.22 3.41 -16.19
N GLY A 142 10.18 4.71 -16.39
CA GLY A 142 8.95 5.49 -16.49
C GLY A 142 8.02 5.41 -15.27
N SER A 143 8.48 4.83 -14.15
CA SER A 143 7.67 4.56 -12.94
C SER A 143 6.39 3.77 -13.23
N HIS A 144 6.42 2.82 -14.18
CA HIS A 144 5.21 2.14 -14.67
C HIS A 144 4.41 1.47 -13.56
N SER A 145 5.07 0.72 -12.66
CA SER A 145 4.38 0.07 -11.54
C SER A 145 3.71 1.06 -10.59
N LEU A 146 4.40 2.17 -10.27
CA LEU A 146 3.81 3.24 -9.47
C LEU A 146 2.59 3.87 -10.14
N LYS A 147 2.66 4.11 -11.46
CA LYS A 147 1.54 4.65 -12.23
C LYS A 147 0.37 3.66 -12.29
N ALA A 148 0.65 2.37 -12.54
CA ALA A 148 -0.36 1.31 -12.54
C ALA A 148 -1.09 1.23 -11.20
N MET A 149 -0.37 1.23 -10.08
CA MET A 149 -0.98 1.23 -8.75
C MET A 149 -1.80 2.51 -8.49
N LYS A 150 -1.26 3.68 -8.82
CA LYS A 150 -1.96 4.96 -8.60
C LYS A 150 -3.25 5.08 -9.42
N ILE A 151 -3.19 4.76 -10.71
CA ILE A 151 -4.28 5.01 -11.66
C ILE A 151 -5.20 3.79 -11.74
N GLY A 152 -4.61 2.61 -11.99
CA GLY A 152 -5.35 1.38 -12.26
C GLY A 152 -5.95 0.74 -11.01
N ILE A 153 -5.41 1.02 -9.82
CA ILE A 153 -5.91 0.42 -8.56
C ILE A 153 -6.53 1.51 -7.67
N LEU A 154 -5.71 2.39 -7.10
CA LEU A 154 -6.18 3.27 -6.02
C LEU A 154 -7.18 4.33 -6.50
N ARG A 155 -6.93 4.99 -7.63
CA ARG A 155 -7.90 5.95 -8.19
C ARG A 155 -9.16 5.27 -8.70
N PHE A 156 -9.02 4.07 -9.28
CA PHE A 156 -10.16 3.30 -9.74
C PHE A 156 -11.15 3.02 -8.61
N VAL A 157 -10.66 2.65 -7.43
CA VAL A 157 -11.51 2.44 -6.25
C VAL A 157 -11.91 3.72 -5.51
N GLY A 158 -11.49 4.90 -6.00
CA GLY A 158 -11.91 6.20 -5.47
C GLY A 158 -10.95 6.86 -4.47
N ILE A 159 -9.79 6.26 -4.17
CA ILE A 159 -8.82 6.82 -3.23
C ILE A 159 -8.04 7.97 -3.88
N ALA A 160 -8.10 9.15 -3.28
CA ALA A 160 -7.34 10.34 -3.66
C ALA A 160 -7.34 11.37 -2.50
N PRO A 161 -6.27 12.18 -2.32
CA PRO A 161 -5.02 12.23 -3.11
C PRO A 161 -4.07 11.07 -2.82
N ILE A 162 -3.19 10.73 -3.79
CA ILE A 162 -2.18 9.67 -3.66
C ILE A 162 -0.79 10.27 -3.75
N ARG A 163 -0.01 10.18 -2.69
CA ARG A 163 1.38 10.61 -2.62
C ARG A 163 2.33 9.42 -2.77
N SER A 164 3.59 9.68 -3.10
CA SER A 164 4.60 8.61 -3.20
C SER A 164 5.95 9.04 -2.67
N THR A 165 6.67 8.09 -2.08
CA THR A 165 8.05 8.20 -1.63
C THR A 165 8.84 7.06 -2.26
N LEU A 166 9.85 7.39 -3.06
CA LEU A 166 10.73 6.41 -3.70
C LEU A 166 12.08 6.43 -2.98
N ILE A 167 12.47 5.29 -2.45
CA ILE A 167 13.69 5.10 -1.67
C ILE A 167 14.62 4.22 -2.48
N GLY A 168 15.57 4.86 -3.14
CA GLY A 168 16.58 4.19 -3.97
C GLY A 168 17.88 3.91 -3.22
N MET A 169 18.79 3.20 -3.87
CA MET A 169 20.14 2.88 -3.38
C MET A 169 20.16 2.05 -2.10
N VAL A 170 19.09 1.33 -1.78
CA VAL A 170 19.01 0.44 -0.61
C VAL A 170 20.12 -0.60 -0.69
N GLY A 171 20.86 -0.79 0.41
CA GLY A 171 22.01 -1.69 0.47
C GLY A 171 23.34 -1.10 -0.04
N SER A 172 23.35 0.11 -0.58
CA SER A 172 24.59 0.79 -0.96
C SER A 172 25.31 1.42 0.25
N LYS A 173 26.63 1.61 0.14
CA LYS A 173 27.42 2.30 1.17
C LYS A 173 26.97 3.76 1.43
N ARG A 174 26.23 4.36 0.51
CA ARG A 174 25.72 5.75 0.60
C ARG A 174 24.28 5.81 1.10
N PHE A 175 23.68 4.68 1.43
CA PHE A 175 22.30 4.65 1.92
C PHE A 175 22.22 5.13 3.36
N ASP A 176 21.50 6.20 3.58
CA ASP A 176 21.21 6.71 4.92
C ASP A 176 19.82 6.24 5.39
N GLY A 177 19.80 5.13 6.11
CA GLY A 177 18.57 4.57 6.68
C GLY A 177 17.93 5.49 7.73
N GLY A 178 18.77 6.17 8.54
CA GLY A 178 18.30 7.09 9.58
C GLY A 178 17.47 8.24 9.01
N TYR A 179 17.97 8.88 7.96
CA TYR A 179 17.23 9.94 7.24
C TYR A 179 15.83 9.48 6.80
N TRP A 180 15.72 8.25 6.26
CA TRP A 180 14.44 7.74 5.77
C TRP A 180 13.49 7.39 6.90
N LEU A 181 13.98 6.83 8.01
CA LEU A 181 13.17 6.55 9.19
C LEU A 181 12.60 7.85 9.78
N ASP A 182 13.44 8.88 9.94
CA ASP A 182 12.99 10.19 10.43
C ASP A 182 11.99 10.86 9.50
N LYS A 183 12.19 10.69 8.20
CA LYS A 183 11.22 11.16 7.21
C LYS A 183 9.87 10.44 7.34
N MET A 184 9.87 9.12 7.58
CA MET A 184 8.63 8.37 7.80
C MET A 184 7.93 8.82 9.09
N ARG A 185 8.64 9.04 10.20
CA ARG A 185 8.07 9.60 11.44
C ARG A 185 7.40 10.94 11.18
N ARG A 186 8.08 11.85 10.46
CA ARG A 186 7.48 13.16 10.12
C ARG A 186 6.23 13.03 9.26
N LEU A 187 6.22 12.12 8.29
CA LEU A 187 5.05 11.88 7.43
C LEU A 187 3.91 11.25 8.20
N GLY A 188 4.19 10.32 9.10
CA GLY A 188 3.21 9.70 10.00
C GLY A 188 2.54 10.75 10.90
N ARG A 189 3.33 11.63 11.53
CA ARG A 189 2.82 12.71 12.40
C ARG A 189 1.85 13.66 11.67
N MET A 190 2.00 13.81 10.35
CA MET A 190 1.13 14.67 9.54
C MET A 190 -0.01 13.89 8.87
N ALA A 191 -0.09 12.58 8.99
CA ALA A 191 -0.98 11.68 8.24
C ALA A 191 -0.94 11.95 6.72
N LYS A 192 0.29 11.98 6.14
CA LYS A 192 0.54 12.39 4.74
C LYS A 192 1.26 11.35 3.93
#